data_7d8e32bbd37f5118f4fa3533cb6f3df4
#
_entry.id   7d8e32bbd37f5118f4fa3533cb6f3df4
#
_cell.length_a   1.000
_cell.length_b   1.000
_cell.length_c   1.000
_cell.angle_alpha   90.00
_cell.angle_beta   90.00
_cell.angle_gamma   90.00
#
_symmetry.space_group_name_H-M   'P 1'
#
loop_
_entity.id
_entity.type
_entity.pdbx_description
1 polymer ?
#
loop_
_entity_poly.entity_id
_entity_poly.type
_entity_poly.pdbx_seq_one_letter_code
_entity_poly.pdbx_strand_id
1 'polypeptide(L)'
;TFRDPKDYKTGRRPLGVSFADFNNDSLPDLLVINGEGDSFTTLLGNGDATFQPGKDSGADASPNFGAAHDFDGDHIADVAIVNLQSTDLSILFGRGDGTFHYPPRNYRTRNGPFAVASYRVSADNMEEPGLVTADNGAGSVSVFLHHGRKGQASAAGRAGE
;
A
#
# COMPACT_ATOMS: atom_id res chain seq x y z
N THR A 1 -12.38 -11.34 26.08
CA THR A 1 -13.01 -10.07 26.49
C THR A 1 -12.11 -8.95 26.00
N PHE A 2 -12.66 -7.96 25.29
CA PHE A 2 -11.92 -6.76 24.88
C PHE A 2 -11.82 -5.80 26.08
N ARG A 3 -10.76 -5.00 26.13
CA ARG A 3 -10.60 -3.87 27.05
C ARG A 3 -11.31 -2.64 26.49
N ASP A 4 -11.42 -1.59 27.30
CA ASP A 4 -11.93 -0.31 26.82
C ASP A 4 -11.07 0.24 25.67
N PRO A 5 -11.71 0.85 24.65
CA PRO A 5 -10.99 1.36 23.49
C PRO A 5 -10.08 2.53 23.87
N LYS A 6 -8.95 2.64 23.18
CA LYS A 6 -8.07 3.79 23.22
C LYS A 6 -8.15 4.51 21.88
N ASP A 7 -8.44 5.81 21.90
CA ASP A 7 -8.61 6.61 20.69
C ASP A 7 -7.28 7.21 20.24
N TYR A 8 -7.08 7.25 18.91
CA TYR A 8 -5.95 7.89 18.24
C TYR A 8 -6.45 8.86 17.19
N LYS A 9 -5.81 10.03 17.11
CA LYS A 9 -6.15 11.04 16.10
C LYS A 9 -5.66 10.61 14.73
N THR A 10 -6.52 10.81 13.73
CA THR A 10 -6.26 10.61 12.30
C THR A 10 -6.67 11.85 11.52
N GLY A 11 -6.53 11.84 10.20
CA GLY A 11 -7.14 12.83 9.33
C GLY A 11 -8.68 12.76 9.34
N ARG A 12 -9.31 13.52 8.44
CA ARG A 12 -10.77 13.67 8.40
C ARG A 12 -11.42 12.47 7.72
N ARG A 13 -12.52 11.98 8.33
CA ARG A 13 -13.34 10.88 7.83
C ARG A 13 -12.53 9.61 7.54
N PRO A 14 -11.99 8.94 8.56
CA PRO A 14 -11.31 7.67 8.37
C PRO A 14 -12.29 6.61 7.81
N LEU A 15 -11.90 5.96 6.72
CA LEU A 15 -12.72 4.99 5.98
C LEU A 15 -12.15 3.58 6.01
N GLY A 16 -10.84 3.44 5.85
CA GLY A 16 -10.16 2.16 5.76
C GLY A 16 -8.99 2.07 6.73
N VAL A 17 -8.74 0.85 7.22
CA VAL A 17 -7.59 0.57 8.07
C VAL A 17 -6.92 -0.72 7.61
N SER A 18 -5.59 -0.73 7.61
CA SER A 18 -4.78 -1.93 7.38
C SER A 18 -3.51 -1.90 8.24
N PHE A 19 -2.80 -3.02 8.28
CA PHE A 19 -1.61 -3.21 9.09
C PHE A 19 -0.42 -3.55 8.20
N ALA A 20 0.77 -3.03 8.54
CA ALA A 20 2.06 -3.45 8.05
C ALA A 20 3.15 -2.99 9.02
N ASP A 21 4.39 -3.36 8.77
CA ASP A 21 5.56 -2.80 9.44
C ASP A 21 6.15 -1.72 8.52
N PHE A 22 5.88 -0.44 8.83
CA PHE A 22 6.30 0.70 7.99
C PHE A 22 7.64 1.29 8.40
N ASN A 23 8.23 0.80 9.51
CA ASN A 23 9.51 1.30 10.01
C ASN A 23 10.57 0.21 10.22
N ASN A 24 10.30 -1.04 9.79
CA ASN A 24 11.16 -2.21 9.89
C ASN A 24 11.60 -2.54 11.34
N ASP A 25 10.70 -2.33 12.30
CA ASP A 25 10.94 -2.70 13.71
C ASP A 25 10.28 -4.04 14.09
N SER A 26 9.65 -4.72 13.13
CA SER A 26 8.89 -5.98 13.28
C SER A 26 7.65 -5.87 14.16
N LEU A 27 7.17 -4.67 14.44
CA LEU A 27 5.91 -4.42 15.13
C LEU A 27 4.82 -4.02 14.12
N PRO A 28 3.56 -4.39 14.38
CA PRO A 28 2.47 -3.98 13.50
C PRO A 28 2.15 -2.50 13.67
N ASP A 29 2.27 -1.74 12.57
CA ASP A 29 1.82 -0.37 12.46
C ASP A 29 0.45 -0.28 11.81
N LEU A 30 -0.23 0.86 11.93
CA LEU A 30 -1.52 1.12 11.31
C LEU A 30 -1.39 2.08 10.12
N LEU A 31 -2.10 1.74 9.05
CA LEU A 31 -2.43 2.64 7.96
C LEU A 31 -3.91 2.99 8.07
N VAL A 32 -4.26 4.27 8.08
CA VAL A 32 -5.65 4.75 8.11
C VAL A 32 -5.89 5.67 6.93
N ILE A 33 -6.84 5.32 6.07
CA ILE A 33 -7.22 6.12 4.91
C ILE A 33 -8.25 7.16 5.32
N ASN A 34 -7.98 8.44 5.04
CA ASN A 34 -8.80 9.58 5.39
C ASN A 34 -9.56 10.08 4.13
N GLY A 35 -10.82 9.73 4.00
CA GLY A 35 -11.62 10.00 2.81
C GLY A 35 -11.96 11.46 2.56
N GLU A 36 -11.73 12.34 3.52
CA GLU A 36 -11.81 13.79 3.37
C GLU A 36 -10.47 14.42 3.73
N GLY A 37 -9.90 15.22 2.81
CA GLY A 37 -8.60 15.86 3.00
C GLY A 37 -7.47 15.19 2.23
N ASP A 38 -7.81 14.26 1.31
CA ASP A 38 -6.89 13.64 0.36
C ASP A 38 -5.60 13.16 1.05
N SER A 39 -5.76 12.39 2.13
CA SER A 39 -4.64 11.97 2.98
C SER A 39 -4.82 10.56 3.54
N PHE A 40 -3.76 10.04 4.08
CA PHE A 40 -3.76 8.87 4.95
C PHE A 40 -2.87 9.12 6.16
N THR A 41 -3.12 8.39 7.25
CA THR A 41 -2.36 8.50 8.50
C THR A 41 -1.66 7.18 8.78
N THR A 42 -0.37 7.20 9.10
CA THR A 42 0.36 6.06 9.68
C THR A 42 0.54 6.26 11.18
N LEU A 43 0.31 5.20 11.96
CA LEU A 43 0.57 5.19 13.40
C LEU A 43 1.53 4.03 13.71
N LEU A 44 2.72 4.35 14.19
CA LEU A 44 3.72 3.35 14.52
C LEU A 44 3.37 2.62 15.82
N GLY A 45 3.50 1.29 15.82
CA GLY A 45 3.20 0.44 16.95
C GLY A 45 4.26 0.52 18.04
N ASN A 46 3.85 0.34 19.30
CA ASN A 46 4.77 0.25 20.45
C ASN A 46 4.99 -1.20 20.91
N GLY A 47 4.37 -2.19 20.27
CA GLY A 47 4.47 -3.61 20.61
C GLY A 47 3.56 -4.07 21.77
N ASP A 48 2.84 -3.17 22.41
CA ASP A 48 1.92 -3.44 23.53
C ASP A 48 0.45 -3.20 23.18
N ALA A 49 0.12 -3.19 21.88
CA ALA A 49 -1.16 -2.81 21.29
C ALA A 49 -1.50 -1.32 21.49
N THR A 50 -0.49 -0.48 21.75
CA THR A 50 -0.60 0.97 21.67
C THR A 50 0.20 1.51 20.48
N PHE A 51 -0.12 2.74 20.06
CA PHE A 51 0.50 3.38 18.91
C PHE A 51 1.05 4.76 19.27
N GLN A 52 2.04 5.20 18.52
CA GLN A 52 2.56 6.56 18.56
C GLN A 52 1.55 7.55 17.93
N PRO A 53 1.72 8.86 18.14
CA PRO A 53 0.92 9.86 17.42
C PRO A 53 1.03 9.68 15.91
N GLY A 54 -0.12 9.76 15.21
CA GLY A 54 -0.19 9.54 13.77
C GLY A 54 0.58 10.59 12.97
N LYS A 55 1.14 10.16 11.85
CA LYS A 55 1.77 11.00 10.82
C LYS A 55 0.88 11.02 9.59
N ASP A 56 0.44 12.19 9.15
CA ASP A 56 -0.36 12.35 7.93
C ASP A 56 0.53 12.46 6.70
N SER A 57 0.13 11.80 5.64
CA SER A 57 0.73 11.86 4.30
C SER A 57 -0.33 12.16 3.25
N GLY A 58 0.04 12.87 2.17
CA GLY A 58 -0.87 13.16 1.08
C GLY A 58 -1.22 11.91 0.26
N ALA A 59 -2.47 11.84 -0.18
CA ALA A 59 -2.98 10.89 -1.16
C ALA A 59 -3.55 11.65 -2.36
N ASP A 60 -4.05 10.93 -3.36
CA ASP A 60 -4.80 11.55 -4.45
C ASP A 60 -6.28 11.78 -4.09
N ALA A 61 -7.07 12.30 -5.04
CA ALA A 61 -8.41 12.81 -4.77
C ALA A 61 -9.39 11.71 -4.29
N SER A 62 -9.93 11.91 -3.10
CA SER A 62 -10.92 11.04 -2.44
C SER A 62 -10.42 9.59 -2.23
N PRO A 63 -9.35 9.39 -1.45
CA PRO A 63 -8.86 8.07 -1.12
C PRO A 63 -9.92 7.31 -0.33
N ASN A 64 -10.09 6.02 -0.63
CA ASN A 64 -11.16 5.24 -0.04
C ASN A 64 -10.65 4.03 0.75
N PHE A 65 -9.74 3.26 0.18
CA PHE A 65 -9.14 2.09 0.81
C PHE A 65 -7.67 1.95 0.44
N GLY A 66 -6.88 1.35 1.33
CA GLY A 66 -5.45 1.11 1.11
C GLY A 66 -5.01 -0.28 1.53
N ALA A 67 -4.03 -0.81 0.80
CA ALA A 67 -3.33 -2.05 1.11
C ALA A 67 -1.83 -1.78 1.20
N ALA A 68 -1.15 -2.52 2.08
CA ALA A 68 0.29 -2.42 2.23
C ALA A 68 0.99 -3.69 1.72
N HIS A 69 2.12 -3.51 1.06
CA HIS A 69 3.03 -4.58 0.62
C HIS A 69 4.34 -3.95 0.16
N ASP A 70 5.40 -4.74 0.08
CA ASP A 70 6.64 -4.34 -0.61
C ASP A 70 6.42 -4.50 -2.13
N PHE A 71 6.16 -3.38 -2.84
CA PHE A 71 5.84 -3.38 -4.27
C PHE A 71 7.06 -3.19 -5.16
N ASP A 72 8.23 -2.82 -4.65
CA ASP A 72 9.45 -2.61 -5.44
C ASP A 72 10.62 -3.54 -5.07
N GLY A 73 10.46 -4.36 -4.04
CA GLY A 73 11.40 -5.39 -3.62
C GLY A 73 12.56 -4.87 -2.77
N ASP A 74 12.37 -3.74 -2.10
CA ASP A 74 13.38 -3.15 -1.20
C ASP A 74 13.24 -3.59 0.27
N HIS A 75 12.23 -4.42 0.57
CA HIS A 75 11.86 -4.93 1.90
C HIS A 75 11.30 -3.87 2.86
N ILE A 76 10.84 -2.74 2.34
CA ILE A 76 10.10 -1.73 3.07
C ILE A 76 8.63 -1.82 2.64
N ALA A 77 7.70 -1.66 3.59
CA ALA A 77 6.30 -1.68 3.25
C ALA A 77 5.88 -0.40 2.52
N ASP A 78 5.30 -0.56 1.33
CA ASP A 78 4.69 0.46 0.50
C ASP A 78 3.18 0.50 0.72
N VAL A 79 2.52 1.52 0.19
CA VAL A 79 1.08 1.68 0.26
C VAL A 79 0.47 1.82 -1.13
N ALA A 80 -0.56 1.02 -1.41
CA ALA A 80 -1.42 1.14 -2.57
C ALA A 80 -2.78 1.68 -2.14
N ILE A 81 -3.24 2.80 -2.71
CA ILE A 81 -4.47 3.49 -2.34
C ILE A 81 -5.36 3.63 -3.56
N VAL A 82 -6.63 3.21 -3.47
CA VAL A 82 -7.64 3.50 -4.49
C VAL A 82 -8.30 4.85 -4.23
N ASN A 83 -8.37 5.68 -5.27
CA ASN A 83 -8.87 7.03 -5.24
C ASN A 83 -10.15 7.12 -6.07
N LEU A 84 -11.27 7.43 -5.41
CA LEU A 84 -12.60 7.35 -6.02
C LEU A 84 -12.82 8.42 -7.08
N GLN A 85 -12.39 9.68 -6.83
CA GLN A 85 -12.61 10.79 -7.76
C GLN A 85 -11.62 10.80 -8.92
N SER A 86 -10.35 10.53 -8.68
CA SER A 86 -9.34 10.42 -9.76
C SER A 86 -9.45 9.13 -10.56
N THR A 87 -10.22 8.14 -10.06
CA THR A 87 -10.42 6.83 -10.72
C THR A 87 -9.10 6.11 -11.00
N ASP A 88 -8.23 6.11 -10.03
CA ASP A 88 -6.90 5.50 -10.12
C ASP A 88 -6.50 4.74 -8.84
N LEU A 89 -5.38 4.06 -8.96
CA LEU A 89 -4.64 3.41 -7.88
C LEU A 89 -3.31 4.13 -7.75
N SER A 90 -3.06 4.74 -6.60
CA SER A 90 -1.78 5.36 -6.24
C SER A 90 -0.90 4.37 -5.48
N ILE A 91 0.37 4.25 -5.87
CA ILE A 91 1.40 3.53 -5.10
C ILE A 91 2.40 4.54 -4.56
N LEU A 92 2.58 4.55 -3.24
CA LEU A 92 3.56 5.36 -2.53
C LEU A 92 4.60 4.43 -1.92
N PHE A 93 5.86 4.62 -2.28
CA PHE A 93 6.96 3.82 -1.78
C PHE A 93 7.38 4.25 -0.38
N GLY A 94 7.60 3.28 0.51
CA GLY A 94 8.01 3.50 1.88
C GLY A 94 9.43 4.06 2.00
N ARG A 95 9.72 4.69 3.15
CA ARG A 95 11.08 5.16 3.51
C ARG A 95 11.68 4.37 4.67
N GLY A 96 10.92 3.42 5.25
CA GLY A 96 11.34 2.65 6.41
C GLY A 96 11.31 3.43 7.73
N ASP A 97 10.62 4.55 7.79
CA ASP A 97 10.44 5.38 9.00
C ASP A 97 8.98 5.75 9.26
N GLY A 98 8.05 5.07 8.57
CA GLY A 98 6.62 5.36 8.60
C GLY A 98 6.21 6.53 7.70
N THR A 99 7.11 7.05 6.86
CA THR A 99 6.84 8.08 5.82
C THR A 99 7.04 7.51 4.42
N PHE A 100 6.59 8.25 3.39
CA PHE A 100 6.55 7.77 2.01
C PHE A 100 7.15 8.77 1.03
N HIS A 101 7.56 8.27 -0.14
CA HIS A 101 7.98 9.10 -1.25
C HIS A 101 6.77 9.72 -1.94
N TYR A 102 6.86 11.00 -2.28
CA TYR A 102 5.85 11.73 -3.02
C TYR A 102 6.48 12.41 -4.24
N PRO A 103 5.82 12.50 -5.40
CA PRO A 103 4.44 12.09 -5.69
C PRO A 103 4.27 10.57 -5.84
N PRO A 104 3.01 10.05 -5.73
CA PRO A 104 2.71 8.65 -5.97
C PRO A 104 2.92 8.25 -7.43
N ARG A 105 3.03 6.93 -7.67
CA ARG A 105 2.84 6.35 -9.01
C ARG A 105 1.39 5.96 -9.21
N ASN A 106 0.75 6.54 -10.22
CA ASN A 106 -0.67 6.33 -10.45
C ASN A 106 -0.91 5.35 -11.61
N TYR A 107 -1.87 4.44 -11.39
CA TYR A 107 -2.31 3.44 -12.35
C TYR A 107 -3.81 3.57 -12.56
N ARG A 108 -4.26 3.58 -13.82
CA ARG A 108 -5.69 3.66 -14.13
C ARG A 108 -6.42 2.40 -13.66
N THR A 109 -7.52 2.59 -12.95
CA THR A 109 -8.50 1.55 -12.63
C THR A 109 -9.71 1.65 -13.57
N ARG A 110 -10.71 0.79 -13.35
CA ARG A 110 -12.06 0.98 -13.90
C ARG A 110 -12.80 2.02 -13.07
N ASN A 111 -13.99 2.42 -13.54
CA ASN A 111 -14.80 3.44 -12.88
C ASN A 111 -15.19 3.02 -11.45
N GLY A 112 -15.02 3.93 -10.49
CA GLY A 112 -15.40 3.78 -9.11
C GLY A 112 -14.60 2.73 -8.32
N PRO A 113 -13.25 2.79 -8.31
CA PRO A 113 -12.46 1.90 -7.48
C PRO A 113 -12.80 2.16 -6.01
N PHE A 114 -13.20 1.10 -5.31
CA PHE A 114 -13.72 1.23 -3.94
C PHE A 114 -12.83 0.55 -2.90
N ALA A 115 -12.25 -0.59 -3.24
CA ALA A 115 -11.36 -1.34 -2.35
C ALA A 115 -10.16 -1.88 -3.13
N VAL A 116 -9.06 -2.10 -2.43
CA VAL A 116 -7.84 -2.74 -2.94
C VAL A 116 -7.36 -3.79 -1.96
N ALA A 117 -6.82 -4.87 -2.49
CA ALA A 117 -6.11 -5.88 -1.72
C ALA A 117 -4.82 -6.24 -2.43
N SER A 118 -3.78 -6.47 -1.65
CA SER A 118 -2.52 -7.04 -2.12
C SER A 118 -2.55 -8.57 -1.97
N TYR A 119 -1.87 -9.26 -2.87
CA TYR A 119 -1.69 -10.71 -2.81
C TYR A 119 -0.33 -11.08 -3.38
N ARG A 120 0.13 -12.30 -3.09
CA ARG A 120 1.37 -12.83 -3.67
C ARG A 120 1.03 -13.80 -4.79
N VAL A 121 1.71 -13.63 -5.92
CA VAL A 121 1.70 -14.59 -7.02
C VAL A 121 2.99 -15.37 -6.95
N SER A 122 2.88 -16.69 -6.81
CA SER A 122 4.03 -17.57 -6.92
C SER A 122 4.06 -18.15 -8.34
N ALA A 123 4.96 -17.66 -9.17
CA ALA A 123 5.22 -18.19 -10.50
C ALA A 123 6.74 -18.35 -10.67
N ASP A 124 7.17 -19.49 -11.18
CA ASP A 124 8.58 -19.78 -11.51
C ASP A 124 9.57 -19.57 -10.36
N ASN A 125 9.19 -19.92 -9.11
CA ASN A 125 9.95 -19.69 -7.87
C ASN A 125 10.22 -18.22 -7.52
N MET A 126 9.50 -17.28 -8.10
CA MET A 126 9.49 -15.88 -7.71
C MET A 126 8.13 -15.54 -7.08
N GLU A 127 8.17 -14.92 -5.92
CA GLU A 127 7.00 -14.33 -5.29
C GLU A 127 6.89 -12.88 -5.71
N GLU A 128 5.90 -12.59 -6.56
CA GLU A 128 5.67 -11.23 -7.05
C GLU A 128 4.41 -10.64 -6.39
N PRO A 129 4.43 -9.37 -6.00
CA PRO A 129 3.25 -8.72 -5.49
C PRO A 129 2.23 -8.49 -6.61
N GLY A 130 0.97 -8.77 -6.33
CA GLY A 130 -0.15 -8.42 -7.17
C GLY A 130 -1.13 -7.54 -6.41
N LEU A 131 -1.90 -6.74 -7.14
CA LEU A 131 -2.98 -5.93 -6.61
C LEU A 131 -4.28 -6.26 -7.31
N VAL A 132 -5.36 -6.24 -6.55
CA VAL A 132 -6.72 -6.38 -7.07
C VAL A 132 -7.55 -5.20 -6.56
N THR A 133 -8.27 -4.53 -7.45
CA THR A 133 -9.23 -3.49 -7.07
C THR A 133 -10.65 -3.98 -7.29
N ALA A 134 -11.56 -3.58 -6.40
CA ALA A 134 -12.99 -3.72 -6.60
C ALA A 134 -13.52 -2.40 -7.17
N ASP A 135 -13.97 -2.43 -8.42
CA ASP A 135 -14.40 -1.26 -9.18
C ASP A 135 -15.94 -1.19 -9.16
N ASN A 136 -16.49 -0.62 -8.09
CA ASN A 136 -17.93 -0.63 -7.81
C ASN A 136 -18.75 0.05 -8.92
N GLY A 137 -18.28 1.18 -9.44
CA GLY A 137 -18.96 1.89 -10.53
C GLY A 137 -18.95 1.15 -11.87
N ALA A 138 -18.05 0.19 -12.04
CA ALA A 138 -17.94 -0.65 -13.23
C ALA A 138 -18.54 -2.04 -13.06
N GLY A 139 -18.89 -2.45 -11.82
CA GLY A 139 -19.35 -3.80 -11.50
C GLY A 139 -18.32 -4.89 -11.81
N SER A 140 -17.03 -4.59 -11.62
CA SER A 140 -15.92 -5.47 -12.00
C SER A 140 -14.79 -5.43 -10.97
N VAL A 141 -13.80 -6.29 -11.15
CA VAL A 141 -12.50 -6.22 -10.48
C VAL A 141 -11.40 -5.97 -11.52
N SER A 142 -10.39 -5.20 -11.15
CA SER A 142 -9.16 -5.05 -11.95
C SER A 142 -8.00 -5.73 -11.25
N VAL A 143 -7.19 -6.49 -12.00
CA VAL A 143 -6.03 -7.21 -11.49
C VAL A 143 -4.78 -6.57 -12.06
N PHE A 144 -3.88 -6.16 -11.18
CA PHE A 144 -2.57 -5.60 -11.52
C PHE A 144 -1.51 -6.62 -11.14
N LEU A 145 -0.76 -7.07 -12.13
CA LEU A 145 0.39 -7.97 -11.93
C LEU A 145 1.67 -7.14 -12.01
N HIS A 146 2.55 -7.33 -11.05
CA HIS A 146 3.88 -6.77 -11.14
C HIS A 146 4.60 -7.43 -12.33
N HIS A 147 5.14 -6.62 -13.24
CA HIS A 147 6.09 -7.13 -14.21
C HIS A 147 7.46 -7.10 -13.56
N GLY A 148 7.90 -8.25 -13.02
CA GLY A 148 9.24 -8.43 -12.48
C GLY A 148 10.30 -7.82 -13.39
N ARG A 149 11.36 -7.28 -12.84
CA ARG A 149 12.55 -6.88 -13.62
C ARG A 149 12.90 -8.07 -14.50
N LYS A 150 12.70 -7.94 -15.83
CA LYS A 150 13.26 -8.90 -16.79
C LYS A 150 14.73 -8.98 -16.46
N GLY A 151 15.16 -10.16 -15.95
CA GLY A 151 16.50 -10.37 -15.45
C GLY A 151 17.53 -9.72 -16.37
N GLN A 152 18.49 -9.05 -15.79
CA GLN A 152 19.80 -8.94 -16.42
C GLN A 152 20.23 -10.39 -16.71
N ALA A 153 20.03 -10.79 -17.96
CA ALA A 153 20.65 -12.01 -18.47
C ALA A 153 22.12 -11.85 -18.16
N SER A 154 22.64 -12.70 -17.27
CA SER A 154 24.04 -12.76 -16.96
C SER A 154 24.79 -12.90 -18.28
N ALA A 155 25.54 -11.88 -18.65
CA ALA A 155 26.58 -11.99 -19.64
C ALA A 155 27.70 -12.84 -19.01
N ALA A 156 27.45 -14.12 -18.87
CA ALA A 156 28.43 -15.13 -18.48
C ALA A 156 28.72 -15.99 -19.70
N GLY A 157 29.85 -15.70 -20.32
CA GLY A 157 30.66 -16.74 -20.96
C GLY A 157 30.29 -17.16 -22.37
N ARG A 158 30.75 -16.43 -23.38
CA ARG A 158 31.39 -17.11 -24.51
C ARG A 158 32.85 -16.69 -24.54
N ALA A 159 33.65 -17.44 -23.82
CA ALA A 159 35.07 -17.57 -24.12
C ALA A 159 35.28 -18.97 -24.69
N GLY A 160 35.89 -19.08 -25.84
CA GLY A 160 36.66 -20.24 -26.32
C GLY A 160 35.86 -21.21 -27.23
N GLU A 161 36.06 -21.17 -28.46
CA GLU A 161 36.87 -21.89 -29.45
C GLU A 161 36.39 -21.56 -30.88
#